data_501cab31ef1837110fc4c619f503091c
#
_entry.id   501cab31ef1837110fc4c619f503091c
#
_cell.length_a   1.000
_cell.length_b   1.000
_cell.length_c   1.000
_cell.angle_alpha   90.00
_cell.angle_beta   90.00
_cell.angle_gamma   90.00
#
_symmetry.space_group_name_H-M   'P 1'
#
loop_
_entity.id
_entity.type
_entity.pdbx_description
1 polymer ?
#
loop_
_entity_poly.entity_id
_entity_poly.type
_entity_poly.pdbx_seq_one_letter_code
_entity_poly.pdbx_strand_id
1 'polypeptide(L)'
;TLRVLAIAAAMLSAPEGSLVVIEEIDNGVHPSRAHHLLQQIQSIASQRNLRVLLSTHNPAMLDALPDSAVPDVVFCYRHPEDGASRLMRLADVPDYPELIAQGTLGHLMTSGALERFVKHHPTGEDRKQRALDWLAKMRSGASNE
;
A
#
# COMPACT_ATOMS: atom_id res chain seq x y z
N THR A 1 -15.76 -10.23 -17.00
CA THR A 1 -16.59 -11.38 -16.66
C THR A 1 -15.86 -12.71 -16.82
N LEU A 2 -15.26 -13.05 -17.98
CA LEU A 2 -14.42 -14.23 -18.13
C LEU A 2 -13.20 -14.20 -17.21
N ARG A 3 -12.58 -13.02 -17.03
CA ARG A 3 -11.44 -12.85 -16.13
C ARG A 3 -11.78 -13.15 -14.66
N VAL A 4 -12.92 -12.70 -14.17
CA VAL A 4 -13.39 -13.01 -12.82
C VAL A 4 -13.56 -14.52 -12.62
N LEU A 5 -14.12 -15.20 -13.62
CA LEU A 5 -14.23 -16.65 -13.61
C LEU A 5 -12.87 -17.35 -13.63
N ALA A 6 -11.92 -16.84 -14.44
CA ALA A 6 -10.57 -17.37 -14.49
C ALA A 6 -9.83 -17.21 -13.14
N ILE A 7 -9.97 -16.04 -12.49
CA ILE A 7 -9.41 -15.78 -11.16
C ILE A 7 -10.01 -16.76 -10.14
N ALA A 8 -11.32 -16.89 -10.11
CA ALA A 8 -12.01 -17.81 -9.20
C ALA A 8 -11.56 -19.26 -9.45
N ALA A 9 -11.50 -19.70 -10.70
CA ALA A 9 -11.02 -21.03 -11.06
C ALA A 9 -9.57 -21.27 -10.62
N ALA A 10 -8.68 -20.31 -10.85
CA ALA A 10 -7.29 -20.40 -10.42
C ALA A 10 -7.18 -20.52 -8.90
N MET A 11 -7.90 -19.70 -8.15
CA MET A 11 -7.88 -19.73 -6.69
C MET A 11 -8.50 -21.04 -6.13
N LEU A 12 -9.57 -21.53 -6.74
CA LEU A 12 -10.20 -22.79 -6.31
C LEU A 12 -9.36 -24.02 -6.65
N SER A 13 -8.53 -23.95 -7.70
CA SER A 13 -7.64 -25.03 -8.12
C SER A 13 -6.27 -25.00 -7.45
N ALA A 14 -5.90 -23.87 -6.86
CA ALA A 14 -4.59 -23.69 -6.22
C ALA A 14 -4.44 -24.64 -5.02
N PRO A 15 -3.27 -25.24 -4.82
CA PRO A 15 -3.00 -26.04 -3.61
C PRO A 15 -3.14 -25.18 -2.34
N GLU A 16 -3.63 -25.78 -1.27
CA GLU A 16 -3.72 -25.11 0.03
C GLU A 16 -2.34 -24.60 0.48
N GLY A 17 -2.31 -23.39 1.07
CA GLY A 17 -1.07 -22.74 1.53
C GLY A 17 -0.23 -22.11 0.41
N SER A 18 -0.62 -22.25 -0.86
CA SER A 18 0.12 -21.67 -1.98
C SER A 18 -0.06 -20.15 -2.12
N LEU A 19 0.79 -19.53 -2.95
CA LEU A 19 0.68 -18.13 -3.36
C LEU A 19 0.01 -18.04 -4.72
N VAL A 20 -1.05 -17.26 -4.82
CA VAL A 20 -1.71 -16.90 -6.08
C VAL A 20 -1.35 -15.45 -6.41
N VAL A 21 -0.79 -15.22 -7.60
CA VAL A 21 -0.43 -13.88 -8.09
C VAL A 21 -1.42 -13.49 -9.19
N ILE A 22 -2.03 -12.31 -9.04
CA ILE A 22 -3.01 -11.77 -9.99
C ILE A 22 -2.54 -10.38 -10.40
N GLU A 23 -2.07 -10.25 -11.63
CA GLU A 23 -1.65 -8.97 -12.18
C GLU A 23 -2.84 -8.19 -12.73
N GLU A 24 -2.81 -6.86 -12.55
CA GLU A 24 -3.83 -5.94 -13.07
C GLU A 24 -5.27 -6.41 -12.80
N ILE A 25 -5.59 -6.61 -11.53
CA ILE A 25 -6.89 -7.15 -11.08
C ILE A 25 -8.09 -6.36 -11.63
N ASP A 26 -7.91 -5.08 -11.88
CA ASP A 26 -8.90 -4.14 -12.41
C ASP A 26 -9.22 -4.36 -13.89
N ASN A 27 -8.36 -5.08 -14.63
CA ASN A 27 -8.50 -5.25 -16.07
C ASN A 27 -9.79 -6.03 -16.41
N GLY A 28 -10.73 -5.35 -17.09
CA GLY A 28 -12.04 -5.91 -17.43
C GLY A 28 -13.05 -6.02 -16.27
N VAL A 29 -12.77 -5.36 -15.15
CA VAL A 29 -13.68 -5.26 -14.00
C VAL A 29 -14.25 -3.85 -13.93
N HIS A 30 -15.57 -3.73 -13.91
CA HIS A 30 -16.20 -2.44 -13.71
C HIS A 30 -15.97 -1.95 -12.27
N PRO A 31 -15.63 -0.66 -12.03
CA PRO A 31 -15.33 -0.14 -10.70
C PRO A 31 -16.38 -0.45 -9.64
N SER A 32 -17.66 -0.42 -9.99
CA SER A 32 -18.76 -0.76 -9.06
C SER A 32 -18.75 -2.21 -8.56
N ARG A 33 -17.96 -3.09 -9.16
CA ARG A 33 -17.82 -4.50 -8.76
C ARG A 33 -16.52 -4.78 -8.03
N ALA A 34 -15.62 -3.78 -7.92
CA ALA A 34 -14.30 -3.93 -7.32
C ALA A 34 -14.39 -4.47 -5.88
N HIS A 35 -15.21 -3.84 -5.06
CA HIS A 35 -15.40 -4.24 -3.65
C HIS A 35 -15.88 -5.69 -3.53
N HIS A 36 -16.90 -6.07 -4.29
CA HIS A 36 -17.41 -7.44 -4.27
C HIS A 36 -16.36 -8.47 -4.72
N LEU A 37 -15.60 -8.15 -5.78
CA LEU A 37 -14.52 -9.01 -6.25
C LEU A 37 -13.45 -9.23 -5.18
N LEU A 38 -12.98 -8.15 -4.55
CA LEU A 38 -11.96 -8.23 -3.50
C LEU A 38 -12.46 -9.00 -2.27
N GLN A 39 -13.71 -8.82 -1.88
CA GLN A 39 -14.31 -9.62 -0.80
C GLN A 39 -14.35 -11.11 -1.15
N GLN A 40 -14.70 -11.48 -2.38
CA GLN A 40 -14.72 -12.88 -2.82
C GLN A 40 -13.31 -13.47 -2.81
N ILE A 41 -12.31 -12.74 -3.31
CA ILE A 41 -10.90 -13.14 -3.27
C ILE A 41 -10.46 -13.40 -1.82
N GLN A 42 -10.75 -12.47 -0.92
CA GLN A 42 -10.40 -12.59 0.49
C GLN A 42 -11.08 -13.81 1.14
N SER A 43 -12.37 -14.03 0.84
CA SER A 43 -13.13 -15.18 1.36
C SER A 43 -12.51 -16.50 0.89
N ILE A 44 -12.24 -16.67 -0.41
CA ILE A 44 -11.64 -17.88 -0.95
C ILE A 44 -10.23 -18.09 -0.38
N ALA A 45 -9.43 -17.02 -0.30
CA ALA A 45 -8.08 -17.08 0.23
C ALA A 45 -8.09 -17.57 1.69
N SER A 46 -8.97 -17.01 2.53
CA SER A 46 -9.09 -17.42 3.93
C SER A 46 -9.54 -18.87 4.08
N GLN A 47 -10.57 -19.29 3.30
CA GLN A 47 -11.10 -20.65 3.37
C GLN A 47 -10.10 -21.72 2.94
N ARG A 48 -9.21 -21.38 2.01
CA ARG A 48 -8.24 -22.30 1.41
C ARG A 48 -6.80 -22.07 1.90
N ASN A 49 -6.63 -21.20 2.91
CA ASN A 49 -5.32 -20.82 3.44
C ASN A 49 -4.34 -20.36 2.35
N LEU A 50 -4.84 -19.63 1.34
CA LEU A 50 -4.01 -19.10 0.26
C LEU A 50 -3.39 -17.76 0.63
N ARG A 51 -2.19 -17.51 0.15
CA ARG A 51 -1.60 -16.18 0.09
C ARG A 51 -1.92 -15.58 -1.29
N VAL A 52 -2.32 -14.32 -1.32
CA VAL A 52 -2.70 -13.66 -2.59
C VAL A 52 -1.91 -12.38 -2.73
N LEU A 53 -1.28 -12.21 -3.89
CA LEU A 53 -0.63 -10.97 -4.30
C LEU A 53 -1.39 -10.40 -5.49
N LEU A 54 -1.88 -9.17 -5.34
CA LEU A 54 -2.61 -8.45 -6.38
C LEU A 54 -1.81 -7.25 -6.84
N SER A 55 -1.79 -6.96 -8.14
CA SER A 55 -1.34 -5.66 -8.63
C SER A 55 -2.48 -4.89 -9.27
N THR A 56 -2.46 -3.56 -9.12
CA THR A 56 -3.39 -2.64 -9.76
C THR A 56 -2.77 -1.25 -9.86
N HIS A 57 -3.19 -0.48 -10.82
CA HIS A 57 -2.92 0.95 -10.94
C HIS A 57 -4.22 1.78 -10.92
N ASN A 58 -5.35 1.15 -10.58
CA ASN A 58 -6.67 1.76 -10.60
C ASN A 58 -7.07 2.27 -9.21
N PRO A 59 -7.28 3.59 -9.04
CA PRO A 59 -7.68 4.17 -7.75
C PRO A 59 -8.96 3.55 -7.18
N ALA A 60 -9.92 3.19 -8.02
CA ALA A 60 -11.17 2.58 -7.57
C ALA A 60 -10.97 1.19 -6.95
N MET A 61 -9.92 0.47 -7.33
CA MET A 61 -9.55 -0.81 -6.67
C MET A 61 -8.97 -0.56 -5.30
N LEU A 62 -8.17 0.51 -5.12
CA LEU A 62 -7.64 0.90 -3.82
C LEU A 62 -8.75 1.33 -2.86
N ASP A 63 -9.74 2.09 -3.35
CA ASP A 63 -10.90 2.51 -2.54
C ASP A 63 -11.85 1.36 -2.19
N ALA A 64 -11.78 0.27 -2.95
CA ALA A 64 -12.59 -0.92 -2.72
C ALA A 64 -11.92 -1.94 -1.79
N LEU A 65 -10.67 -1.69 -1.33
CA LEU A 65 -9.97 -2.59 -0.42
C LEU A 65 -10.71 -2.72 0.91
N PRO A 66 -10.81 -3.93 1.47
CA PRO A 66 -11.22 -4.09 2.86
C PRO A 66 -10.23 -3.40 3.80
N ASP A 67 -10.71 -2.79 4.88
CA ASP A 67 -9.88 -2.06 5.86
C ASP A 67 -8.73 -2.92 6.40
N SER A 68 -8.98 -4.21 6.58
CA SER A 68 -7.98 -5.19 7.04
C SER A 68 -6.81 -5.39 6.06
N ALA A 69 -6.99 -5.07 4.78
CA ALA A 69 -5.95 -5.22 3.75
C ALA A 69 -5.16 -3.91 3.50
N VAL A 70 -5.65 -2.78 4.00
CA VAL A 70 -5.00 -1.47 3.82
C VAL A 70 -3.55 -1.46 4.32
N PRO A 71 -3.22 -2.00 5.51
CA PRO A 71 -1.83 -2.05 5.99
C PRO A 71 -0.89 -2.86 5.11
N ASP A 72 -1.41 -3.81 4.33
CA ASP A 72 -0.64 -4.70 3.47
C ASP A 72 -0.40 -4.14 2.06
N VAL A 73 -0.91 -2.95 1.78
CA VAL A 73 -0.66 -2.27 0.50
C VAL A 73 0.82 -1.93 0.37
N VAL A 74 1.40 -2.32 -0.76
CA VAL A 74 2.80 -2.04 -1.11
C VAL A 74 2.82 -1.09 -2.30
N PHE A 75 3.46 0.06 -2.13
CA PHE A 75 3.69 1.01 -3.20
C PHE A 75 5.01 0.75 -3.89
N CYS A 76 4.96 0.69 -5.23
CA CYS A 76 6.14 0.71 -6.08
C CYS A 76 6.31 2.11 -6.66
N TYR A 77 7.45 2.74 -6.41
CA TYR A 77 7.74 4.10 -6.89
C TYR A 77 9.19 4.24 -7.33
N ARG A 78 9.46 5.27 -8.13
CA ARG A 78 10.83 5.66 -8.48
C ARG A 78 11.38 6.64 -7.46
N HIS A 79 12.54 6.31 -6.91
CA HIS A 79 13.24 7.20 -6.01
C HIS A 79 13.70 8.46 -6.76
N PRO A 80 13.47 9.67 -6.22
CA PRO A 80 13.70 10.91 -6.95
C PRO A 80 15.18 11.21 -7.22
N GLU A 81 16.10 10.73 -6.38
CA GLU A 81 17.54 11.03 -6.49
C GLU A 81 18.27 10.05 -7.41
N ASP A 82 18.04 8.77 -7.25
CA ASP A 82 18.80 7.72 -7.96
C ASP A 82 18.01 7.03 -9.09
N GLY A 83 16.70 7.32 -9.21
CA GLY A 83 15.82 6.73 -10.20
C GLY A 83 15.54 5.23 -10.00
N ALA A 84 16.03 4.62 -8.92
CA ALA A 84 15.81 3.22 -8.61
C ALA A 84 14.35 2.95 -8.25
N SER A 85 13.85 1.77 -8.61
CA SER A 85 12.55 1.31 -8.15
C SER A 85 12.62 0.92 -6.67
N ARG A 86 11.70 1.42 -5.89
CA ARG A 86 11.57 1.13 -4.46
C ARG A 86 10.19 0.58 -4.17
N LEU A 87 10.13 -0.28 -3.14
CA LEU A 87 8.89 -0.80 -2.59
C LEU A 87 8.74 -0.29 -1.16
N MET A 88 7.51 0.13 -0.82
CA MET A 88 7.18 0.57 0.52
C MET A 88 5.84 -0.01 0.93
N ARG A 89 5.83 -0.80 1.98
CA ARG A 89 4.59 -1.31 2.58
C ARG A 89 4.00 -0.24 3.48
N LEU A 90 2.69 -0.02 3.39
CA LEU A 90 2.03 1.05 4.11
C LEU A 90 2.15 0.89 5.63
N ALA A 91 2.03 -0.33 6.15
CA ALA A 91 2.20 -0.62 7.57
C ALA A 91 3.60 -0.30 8.13
N ASP A 92 4.63 -0.27 7.27
CA ASP A 92 6.00 0.01 7.69
C ASP A 92 6.28 1.53 7.83
N VAL A 93 5.29 2.35 7.45
CA VAL A 93 5.37 3.80 7.55
C VAL A 93 4.70 4.26 8.85
N PRO A 94 5.43 4.77 9.85
CA PRO A 94 4.88 5.13 11.17
C PRO A 94 3.72 6.14 11.11
N ASP A 95 3.76 7.05 10.14
CA ASP A 95 2.77 8.13 9.99
C ASP A 95 1.67 7.80 8.99
N TYR A 96 1.55 6.52 8.54
CA TYR A 96 0.50 6.16 7.59
C TYR A 96 -0.93 6.40 8.11
N PRO A 97 -1.25 6.30 9.42
CA PRO A 97 -2.57 6.64 9.90
C PRO A 97 -2.96 8.09 9.64
N GLU A 98 -2.01 9.03 9.72
CA GLU A 98 -2.24 10.44 9.39
C GLU A 98 -2.49 10.64 7.89
N LEU A 99 -1.83 9.86 7.05
CA LEU A 99 -2.06 9.87 5.61
C LEU A 99 -3.48 9.37 5.28
N ILE A 100 -3.90 8.26 5.84
CA ILE A 100 -5.23 7.68 5.63
C ILE A 100 -6.34 8.57 6.18
N ALA A 101 -6.08 9.33 7.24
CA ALA A 101 -7.04 10.31 7.77
C ALA A 101 -7.34 11.46 6.79
N GLN A 102 -6.48 11.70 5.78
CA GLN A 102 -6.68 12.74 4.77
C GLN A 102 -7.64 12.35 3.64
N GLY A 103 -7.97 11.07 3.50
CA GLY A 103 -8.89 10.58 2.48
C GLY A 103 -8.68 9.12 2.13
N THR A 104 -9.46 8.65 1.17
CA THR A 104 -9.36 7.28 0.66
C THR A 104 -8.04 7.07 -0.12
N LEU A 105 -7.56 5.84 -0.19
CA LEU A 105 -6.30 5.51 -0.89
C LEU A 105 -6.33 5.90 -2.36
N GLY A 106 -7.44 5.69 -3.05
CA GLY A 106 -7.60 6.08 -4.45
C GLY A 106 -7.58 7.60 -4.63
N HIS A 107 -8.19 8.36 -3.72
CA HIS A 107 -8.09 9.82 -3.72
C HIS A 107 -6.65 10.28 -3.45
N LEU A 108 -5.97 9.70 -2.47
CA LEU A 108 -4.58 10.03 -2.16
C LEU A 108 -3.63 9.72 -3.33
N MET A 109 -3.90 8.64 -4.07
CA MET A 109 -3.18 8.30 -5.29
C MET A 109 -3.42 9.33 -6.39
N THR A 110 -4.67 9.66 -6.70
CA THR A 110 -5.03 10.57 -7.79
C THR A 110 -4.62 12.02 -7.54
N SER A 111 -4.64 12.47 -6.28
CA SER A 111 -4.16 13.80 -5.89
C SER A 111 -2.62 13.92 -5.84
N GLY A 112 -1.91 12.81 -5.99
CA GLY A 112 -0.46 12.73 -5.82
C GLY A 112 0.01 12.89 -4.38
N ALA A 113 -0.91 12.93 -3.41
CA ALA A 113 -0.56 13.02 -1.98
C ALA A 113 0.22 11.81 -1.52
N LEU A 114 -0.22 10.62 -1.95
CA LEU A 114 0.43 9.36 -1.64
C LEU A 114 1.86 9.31 -2.21
N GLU A 115 2.05 9.71 -3.46
CA GLU A 115 3.35 9.72 -4.10
C GLU A 115 4.31 10.70 -3.40
N ARG A 116 3.85 11.90 -3.06
CA ARG A 116 4.63 12.88 -2.29
C ARG A 116 5.01 12.35 -0.92
N PHE A 117 4.06 11.72 -0.24
CA PHE A 117 4.29 11.12 1.07
C PHE A 117 5.37 10.03 1.00
N VAL A 118 5.26 9.10 0.07
CA VAL A 118 6.20 7.98 -0.09
C VAL A 118 7.61 8.48 -0.50
N LYS A 119 7.68 9.46 -1.41
CA LYS A 119 8.98 10.00 -1.89
C LYS A 119 9.71 10.87 -0.87
N HIS A 120 8.99 11.54 0.01
CA HIS A 120 9.56 12.50 0.97
C HIS A 120 9.43 12.06 2.42
N HIS A 121 9.01 10.81 2.63
CA HIS A 121 8.89 10.29 3.98
C HIS A 121 10.28 10.11 4.60
N PRO A 122 10.59 10.78 5.72
CA PRO A 122 11.89 10.65 6.36
C PRO A 122 12.09 9.22 6.86
N THR A 123 13.23 8.63 6.55
CA THR A 123 13.60 7.31 7.08
C THR A 123 13.73 7.35 8.61
N GLY A 124 13.72 6.20 9.26
CA GLY A 124 13.96 6.13 10.70
C GLY A 124 15.31 6.74 11.11
N GLU A 125 16.34 6.65 10.25
CA GLU A 125 17.63 7.29 10.46
C GLU A 125 17.57 8.80 10.31
N ASP A 126 16.86 9.33 9.31
CA ASP A 126 16.64 10.76 9.13
C ASP A 126 15.93 11.39 10.34
N ARG A 127 14.94 10.69 10.91
CA ARG A 127 14.24 11.15 12.12
C ARG A 127 15.16 11.17 13.33
N LYS A 128 15.96 10.12 13.50
CA LYS A 128 16.95 10.04 14.56
C LYS A 128 17.99 11.15 14.43
N GLN A 129 18.47 11.40 13.23
CA GLN A 129 19.42 12.47 12.97
C GLN A 129 18.83 13.86 13.25
N ARG A 130 17.60 14.14 12.77
CA ARG A 130 16.88 15.39 13.06
C ARG A 130 16.65 15.59 14.55
N ALA A 131 16.31 14.51 15.28
CA ALA A 131 16.16 14.57 16.74
C ALA A 131 17.48 14.89 17.44
N LEU A 132 18.60 14.29 17.01
CA LEU A 132 19.92 14.56 17.53
C LEU A 132 20.37 16.00 17.23
N ASP A 133 20.13 16.48 16.01
CA ASP A 133 20.44 17.86 15.60
C ASP A 133 19.63 18.88 16.40
N TRP A 134 18.35 18.59 16.65
CA TRP A 134 17.50 19.43 17.49
C TRP A 134 18.00 19.47 18.94
N LEU A 135 18.35 18.32 19.53
CA LEU A 135 18.93 18.23 20.86
C LEU A 135 20.27 18.99 20.95
N ALA A 136 21.11 18.88 19.93
CA ALA A 136 22.38 19.60 19.85
C ALA A 136 22.19 21.13 19.83
N LYS A 137 21.19 21.60 19.04
CA LYS A 137 20.80 23.02 19.00
C LYS A 137 20.29 23.54 20.35
N MET A 138 19.48 22.73 21.04
CA MET A 138 18.97 23.07 22.38
C MET A 138 20.12 23.20 23.41
N ARG A 139 21.08 22.26 23.34
CA ARG A 139 22.26 22.28 24.24
C ARG A 139 23.20 23.48 23.96
N SER A 140 23.35 23.85 22.70
CA SER A 140 24.19 25.02 22.32
C SER A 140 23.51 26.37 22.63
N GLY A 141 22.16 26.43 22.59
CA GLY A 141 21.38 27.61 22.96
C GLY A 141 21.29 27.85 24.47
N ALA A 142 21.47 26.82 25.27
CA ALA A 142 21.46 26.94 26.74
C ALA A 142 22.82 27.36 27.35
N SER A 143 23.87 27.56 26.51
CA SER A 143 25.21 27.93 26.97
C SER A 143 25.50 29.42 26.79
N ASN A 144 24.51 30.26 26.48
CA ASN A 144 24.63 31.70 26.24
C ASN A 144 23.75 32.54 27.21
N GLU A 145 23.55 32.08 28.45
CA GLU A 145 23.09 32.94 29.57
C GLU A 145 24.10 32.94 30.70
#